data_914e1f9ffd714c3cd7b1c69548116ffd
#
_entry.id   914e1f9ffd714c3cd7b1c69548116ffd
#
_cell.length_a   1.000
_cell.length_b   1.000
_cell.length_c   1.000
_cell.angle_alpha   90.00
_cell.angle_beta   90.00
_cell.angle_gamma   90.00
#
_symmetry.space_group_name_H-M   'P 1'
#
loop_
_entity.id
_entity.type
_entity.pdbx_description
1 polymer ?
#
loop_
_entity_poly.entity_id
_entity_poly.type
_entity_poly.pdbx_seq_one_letter_code
_entity_poly.pdbx_strand_id
1 'polypeptide(L)'
;ENPLVYTDLTTGDYFHFISNQLPGIGHLDGLLATEDKLYVSDISSQGGFGSSGSSTGIIYLIRSKVRPTAVEEVATDAVPANFSLSEAWPNPFNPQTTIRFAIPDRGRDLVTSLKVYDVSGQRIATLLEGAVGAGVFEARWDGKDAQGRRVASGVYFFRFAVGDVFAGSKRMTLLK
;
A
#
# COMPACT_ATOMS: atom_id res chain seq x y z
N GLU A 1 -3.32 10.16 -30.23
CA GLU A 1 -3.76 10.40 -28.84
C GLU A 1 -4.07 9.06 -28.21
N ASN A 2 -3.12 8.49 -27.45
CA ASN A 2 -3.29 7.18 -26.83
C ASN A 2 -3.28 7.34 -25.30
N PRO A 3 -4.45 7.37 -24.63
CA PRO A 3 -4.50 7.33 -23.19
C PRO A 3 -3.96 5.99 -22.69
N LEU A 4 -3.30 5.99 -21.55
CA LEU A 4 -2.95 4.74 -20.86
C LEU A 4 -4.23 4.15 -20.26
N VAL A 5 -4.61 2.96 -20.74
CA VAL A 5 -5.81 2.24 -20.31
C VAL A 5 -5.40 0.97 -19.61
N TYR A 6 -5.91 0.76 -18.41
CA TYR A 6 -5.86 -0.53 -17.71
C TYR A 6 -7.15 -1.30 -17.98
N THR A 7 -7.02 -2.57 -18.31
CA THR A 7 -8.16 -3.48 -18.44
C THR A 7 -8.05 -4.57 -17.38
N ASP A 8 -9.08 -4.71 -16.55
CA ASP A 8 -9.22 -5.87 -15.68
C ASP A 8 -9.68 -7.06 -16.53
N LEU A 9 -8.81 -8.03 -16.70
CA LEU A 9 -9.09 -9.21 -17.54
C LEU A 9 -10.16 -10.14 -16.95
N THR A 10 -10.52 -9.96 -15.66
CA THR A 10 -11.52 -10.77 -14.98
C THR A 10 -12.93 -10.21 -15.18
N THR A 11 -13.09 -8.89 -15.08
CA THR A 11 -14.38 -8.20 -15.19
C THR A 11 -14.63 -7.62 -16.56
N GLY A 12 -13.57 -7.37 -17.35
CA GLY A 12 -13.64 -6.66 -18.62
C GLY A 12 -13.74 -5.14 -18.49
N ASP A 13 -13.69 -4.63 -17.25
CA ASP A 13 -13.70 -3.20 -16.99
C ASP A 13 -12.38 -2.55 -17.41
N TYR A 14 -12.44 -1.31 -17.89
CA TYR A 14 -11.25 -0.54 -18.24
C TYR A 14 -11.24 0.82 -17.53
N PHE A 15 -10.05 1.28 -17.19
CA PHE A 15 -9.85 2.54 -16.51
C PHE A 15 -8.78 3.37 -17.24
N HIS A 16 -9.03 4.65 -17.40
CA HIS A 16 -8.04 5.59 -17.92
C HIS A 16 -7.16 6.09 -16.76
N PHE A 17 -5.88 5.75 -16.78
CA PHE A 17 -4.94 6.20 -15.76
C PHE A 17 -4.40 7.60 -15.99
N ILE A 18 -4.24 7.98 -17.25
CA ILE A 18 -3.68 9.28 -17.63
C ILE A 18 -4.57 9.89 -18.70
N SER A 19 -5.11 11.06 -18.40
CA SER A 19 -5.80 11.86 -19.39
C SER A 19 -4.75 12.60 -20.23
N ASN A 20 -4.87 12.53 -21.54
CA ASN A 20 -4.06 13.29 -22.49
C ASN A 20 -4.37 14.80 -22.50
N GLN A 21 -5.25 15.26 -21.62
CA GLN A 21 -5.62 16.69 -21.50
C GLN A 21 -4.73 17.48 -20.52
N LEU A 22 -3.73 16.84 -19.91
CA LEU A 22 -2.76 17.57 -19.09
C LEU A 22 -1.74 18.25 -19.99
N PRO A 23 -1.63 19.60 -19.95
CA PRO A 23 -0.65 20.30 -20.77
C PRO A 23 0.77 19.89 -20.36
N GLY A 24 1.57 19.45 -21.33
CA GLY A 24 2.96 19.06 -21.14
C GLY A 24 3.24 17.56 -21.06
N ILE A 25 2.24 16.71 -21.26
CA ILE A 25 2.47 15.25 -21.40
C ILE A 25 2.72 14.97 -22.89
N GLY A 26 3.92 14.46 -23.19
CA GLY A 26 4.33 14.04 -24.51
C GLY A 26 3.84 12.63 -24.86
N HIS A 27 4.49 12.00 -25.83
CA HIS A 27 4.23 10.60 -26.20
C HIS A 27 4.68 9.64 -25.09
N LEU A 28 3.80 8.71 -24.71
CA LEU A 28 4.14 7.60 -23.85
C LEU A 28 4.81 6.51 -24.69
N ASP A 29 6.13 6.37 -24.58
CA ASP A 29 6.92 5.52 -25.51
C ASP A 29 7.34 4.18 -24.91
N GLY A 30 7.20 3.98 -23.62
CA GLY A 30 7.57 2.74 -22.96
C GLY A 30 6.73 2.42 -21.74
N LEU A 31 6.44 1.15 -21.61
CA LEU A 31 5.71 0.59 -20.48
C LEU A 31 6.48 -0.61 -19.94
N LEU A 32 6.85 -0.58 -18.66
CA LEU A 32 7.42 -1.70 -17.95
C LEU A 32 6.56 -1.99 -16.72
N ALA A 33 5.90 -3.14 -16.72
CA ALA A 33 5.13 -3.62 -15.58
C ALA A 33 5.95 -4.64 -14.79
N THR A 34 5.94 -4.47 -13.47
CA THR A 34 6.41 -5.46 -12.49
C THR A 34 5.22 -5.89 -11.63
N GLU A 35 5.42 -6.81 -10.70
CA GLU A 35 4.34 -7.35 -9.85
C GLU A 35 3.58 -6.26 -9.06
N ASP A 36 4.24 -5.16 -8.69
CA ASP A 36 3.66 -4.07 -7.87
C ASP A 36 3.86 -2.66 -8.44
N LYS A 37 4.51 -2.52 -9.60
CA LYS A 37 4.90 -1.23 -10.16
C LYS A 37 4.69 -1.18 -11.65
N LEU A 38 4.28 -0.02 -12.13
CA LEU A 38 4.20 0.31 -13.53
C LEU A 38 5.08 1.52 -13.80
N TYR A 39 6.09 1.34 -14.64
CA TYR A 39 6.94 2.43 -15.12
C TYR A 39 6.44 2.87 -16.48
N VAL A 40 6.22 4.15 -16.62
CA VAL A 40 5.78 4.76 -17.88
C VAL A 40 6.81 5.79 -18.27
N SER A 41 7.45 5.62 -19.43
CA SER A 41 8.40 6.60 -19.95
C SER A 41 7.73 7.55 -20.94
N ASP A 42 8.05 8.83 -20.81
CA ASP A 42 7.72 9.90 -21.73
C ASP A 42 9.03 10.48 -22.26
N ILE A 43 9.31 10.28 -23.54
CA ILE A 43 10.60 10.64 -24.15
C ILE A 43 10.60 12.06 -24.70
N SER A 44 9.46 12.70 -24.89
CA SER A 44 9.46 14.03 -25.46
C SER A 44 8.38 14.96 -24.96
N SER A 45 8.80 16.09 -24.42
CA SER A 45 7.91 17.23 -24.21
C SER A 45 7.51 17.93 -25.53
N GLN A 46 8.07 17.57 -26.68
CA GLN A 46 7.84 18.22 -27.97
C GLN A 46 7.86 17.30 -29.20
N GLY A 47 7.51 16.03 -29.05
CA GLY A 47 7.02 15.19 -30.15
C GLY A 47 7.83 15.14 -31.43
N GLY A 48 9.13 14.95 -31.40
CA GLY A 48 9.92 14.84 -32.62
C GLY A 48 11.06 13.80 -32.52
N PHE A 49 10.93 12.68 -33.15
CA PHE A 49 12.08 11.85 -33.51
C PHE A 49 12.99 12.68 -34.41
N GLY A 50 14.17 13.06 -33.94
CA GLY A 50 15.24 13.59 -34.78
C GLY A 50 15.76 14.98 -34.51
N SER A 51 15.35 15.71 -33.48
CA SER A 51 16.03 16.96 -33.11
C SER A 51 17.05 16.72 -32.00
N SER A 52 18.29 17.13 -32.25
CA SER A 52 19.42 17.10 -31.31
C SER A 52 19.29 18.11 -30.16
N GLY A 53 18.15 18.13 -29.50
CA GLY A 53 17.91 18.89 -28.28
C GLY A 53 17.91 17.97 -27.08
N SER A 54 18.41 18.42 -25.94
CA SER A 54 18.38 17.70 -24.66
C SER A 54 16.94 17.30 -24.34
N SER A 55 16.55 16.07 -24.67
CA SER A 55 15.28 15.51 -24.24
C SER A 55 15.42 15.10 -22.78
N THR A 56 14.77 15.82 -21.89
CA THR A 56 14.56 15.40 -20.51
C THR A 56 13.42 14.39 -20.51
N GLY A 57 13.75 13.11 -20.71
CA GLY A 57 12.77 12.03 -20.55
C GLY A 57 12.29 11.99 -19.10
N ILE A 58 10.99 11.83 -18.90
CA ILE A 58 10.38 11.65 -17.58
C ILE A 58 9.96 10.17 -17.47
N ILE A 59 10.33 9.54 -16.37
CA ILE A 59 9.82 8.20 -16.04
C ILE A 59 8.82 8.37 -14.90
N TYR A 60 7.56 8.08 -15.19
CA TYR A 60 6.51 8.02 -14.18
C TYR A 60 6.53 6.65 -13.53
N LEU A 61 6.59 6.61 -12.19
CA LEU A 61 6.37 5.40 -11.42
C LEU A 61 4.95 5.39 -10.87
N ILE A 62 4.11 4.58 -11.47
CA ILE A 62 2.76 4.31 -10.96
C ILE A 62 2.86 3.10 -10.03
N ARG A 63 2.56 3.29 -8.76
CA ARG A 63 2.44 2.20 -7.80
C ARG A 63 0.96 1.91 -7.59
N SER A 64 0.61 0.64 -7.64
CA SER A 64 -0.71 0.23 -7.18
C SER A 64 -0.84 0.59 -5.69
N LYS A 65 -1.82 1.42 -5.34
CA LYS A 65 -2.31 1.49 -3.97
C LYS A 65 -3.16 0.22 -3.72
N VAL A 66 -2.54 -0.95 -3.73
CA VAL A 66 -3.21 -2.14 -3.24
C VAL A 66 -3.41 -1.90 -1.75
N ARG A 67 -4.59 -1.41 -1.40
CA ARG A 67 -5.05 -1.52 -0.02
C ARG A 67 -5.31 -3.02 0.18
N PRO A 68 -4.52 -3.72 0.99
CA PRO A 68 -4.87 -5.09 1.31
C PRO A 68 -6.31 -5.06 1.84
N THR A 69 -7.14 -5.99 1.41
CA THR A 69 -8.56 -6.10 1.80
C THR A 69 -8.77 -6.16 3.32
N ALA A 70 -7.70 -6.31 4.08
CA ALA A 70 -7.70 -6.33 5.55
C ALA A 70 -7.52 -4.95 6.20
N VAL A 71 -7.28 -3.86 5.43
CA VAL A 71 -7.03 -2.51 5.98
C VAL A 71 -8.04 -1.53 5.42
N GLU A 72 -8.77 -0.87 6.30
CA GLU A 72 -9.73 0.19 5.98
C GLU A 72 -9.25 1.52 6.56
N GLU A 73 -9.44 2.61 5.84
CA GLU A 73 -9.24 3.96 6.35
C GLU A 73 -10.48 4.37 7.15
N VAL A 74 -10.25 4.82 8.38
CA VAL A 74 -11.31 5.34 9.24
C VAL A 74 -11.48 6.82 8.97
N ALA A 75 -12.67 7.22 8.53
CA ALA A 75 -12.99 8.63 8.36
C ALA A 75 -12.86 9.36 9.71
N THR A 76 -11.97 10.34 9.78
CA THR A 76 -11.80 11.21 10.95
C THR A 76 -11.71 12.66 10.49
N ASP A 77 -12.32 13.57 11.25
CA ASP A 77 -12.33 15.00 10.92
C ASP A 77 -10.95 15.67 11.12
N ALA A 78 -9.99 14.97 11.72
CA ALA A 78 -8.67 15.49 12.01
C ALA A 78 -7.56 14.55 11.51
N VAL A 79 -6.56 15.14 10.86
CA VAL A 79 -5.33 14.44 10.49
C VAL A 79 -4.53 14.13 11.77
N PRO A 80 -4.04 12.90 11.97
CA PRO A 80 -3.24 12.55 13.13
C PRO A 80 -1.98 13.42 13.26
N ALA A 81 -1.70 13.93 14.46
CA ALA A 81 -0.49 14.71 14.72
C ALA A 81 0.77 13.82 14.84
N ASN A 82 0.61 12.57 15.27
CA ASN A 82 1.70 11.64 15.54
C ASN A 82 1.39 10.23 15.02
N PHE A 83 2.47 9.44 14.77
CA PHE A 83 2.33 8.01 14.57
C PHE A 83 1.77 7.36 15.83
N SER A 84 0.84 6.45 15.67
CA SER A 84 0.32 5.65 16.78
C SER A 84 0.03 4.21 16.36
N LEU A 85 0.10 3.31 17.34
CA LEU A 85 -0.28 1.91 17.23
C LEU A 85 -1.08 1.53 18.46
N SER A 86 -2.34 1.18 18.31
CA SER A 86 -3.23 0.79 19.39
C SER A 86 -3.03 -0.69 19.75
N GLU A 87 -3.57 -1.10 20.91
CA GLU A 87 -3.73 -2.52 21.23
C GLU A 87 -4.70 -3.16 20.22
N ALA A 88 -4.53 -4.46 19.97
CA ALA A 88 -5.50 -5.24 19.23
C ALA A 88 -6.79 -5.36 20.03
N TRP A 89 -7.94 -5.23 19.38
CA TRP A 89 -9.24 -5.38 20.02
C TRP A 89 -10.22 -6.15 19.14
N PRO A 90 -10.91 -7.14 19.70
CA PRO A 90 -10.75 -7.71 21.03
C PRO A 90 -9.38 -8.38 21.25
N ASN A 91 -8.93 -8.45 22.50
CA ASN A 91 -7.73 -9.18 22.90
C ASN A 91 -7.90 -9.70 24.34
N PRO A 92 -8.03 -11.02 24.60
CA PRO A 92 -7.95 -12.12 23.63
C PRO A 92 -9.07 -12.11 22.58
N PHE A 93 -8.82 -12.75 21.42
CA PHE A 93 -9.76 -12.76 20.30
C PHE A 93 -10.07 -14.17 19.77
N ASN A 94 -11.24 -14.34 19.12
CA ASN A 94 -11.68 -15.57 18.46
C ASN A 94 -12.68 -15.24 17.34
N PRO A 95 -12.41 -15.53 16.10
CA PRO A 95 -11.09 -15.76 15.48
C PRO A 95 -10.48 -14.45 14.96
N GLN A 96 -11.12 -13.30 15.15
CA GLN A 96 -10.78 -12.03 14.51
C GLN A 96 -10.46 -10.95 15.54
N THR A 97 -9.48 -10.12 15.20
CA THR A 97 -9.14 -8.90 15.94
C THR A 97 -8.86 -7.75 14.98
N THR A 98 -8.97 -6.52 15.49
CA THR A 98 -8.70 -5.28 14.76
C THR A 98 -7.53 -4.55 15.41
N ILE A 99 -6.62 -4.06 14.59
CA ILE A 99 -5.46 -3.27 14.97
C ILE A 99 -5.63 -1.88 14.37
N ARG A 100 -5.68 -0.85 15.21
CA ARG A 100 -5.78 0.54 14.77
C ARG A 100 -4.43 1.22 14.81
N PHE A 101 -4.09 1.97 13.77
CA PHE A 101 -2.85 2.74 13.67
C PHE A 101 -3.08 4.07 12.97
N ALA A 102 -2.18 5.03 13.20
CA ALA A 102 -2.28 6.35 12.61
C ALA A 102 -0.94 6.79 11.99
N ILE A 103 -1.05 7.48 10.87
CA ILE A 103 0.06 8.07 10.12
C ILE A 103 -0.18 9.58 10.02
N PRO A 104 0.70 10.43 10.58
CA PRO A 104 0.58 11.87 10.46
C PRO A 104 0.91 12.33 9.04
N ASP A 105 0.42 13.50 8.67
CA ASP A 105 0.78 14.12 7.39
C ASP A 105 2.27 14.47 7.36
N ARG A 106 2.95 14.01 6.32
CA ARG A 106 4.35 14.29 6.01
C ARG A 106 4.53 14.86 4.60
N GLY A 107 3.43 15.30 3.98
CA GLY A 107 3.42 15.82 2.61
C GLY A 107 3.67 14.77 1.52
N ARG A 108 3.74 13.48 1.88
CA ARG A 108 3.94 12.36 0.97
C ARG A 108 3.48 11.05 1.59
N ASP A 109 3.20 10.08 0.74
CA ASP A 109 2.96 8.71 1.17
C ASP A 109 4.25 8.08 1.74
N LEU A 110 4.11 7.30 2.80
CA LEU A 110 5.23 6.66 3.49
C LEU A 110 5.19 5.14 3.28
N VAL A 111 6.35 4.55 3.05
CA VAL A 111 6.48 3.08 2.99
C VAL A 111 6.16 2.51 4.36
N THR A 112 5.06 1.77 4.42
CA THR A 112 4.45 1.30 5.66
C THR A 112 4.28 -0.21 5.64
N SER A 113 4.47 -0.85 6.76
CA SER A 113 4.19 -2.28 6.91
C SER A 113 3.53 -2.59 8.25
N LEU A 114 2.58 -3.54 8.24
CA LEU A 114 1.99 -4.15 9.42
C LEU A 114 2.02 -5.66 9.25
N LYS A 115 2.82 -6.32 10.07
CA LYS A 115 3.12 -7.76 9.95
C LYS A 115 2.86 -8.47 11.27
N VAL A 116 2.40 -9.73 11.19
CA VAL A 116 2.12 -10.59 12.34
C VAL A 116 3.20 -11.66 12.46
N TYR A 117 3.64 -11.92 13.68
CA TYR A 117 4.69 -12.87 14.01
C TYR A 117 4.25 -13.79 15.16
N ASP A 118 4.77 -14.99 15.19
CA ASP A 118 4.66 -15.88 16.35
C ASP A 118 5.71 -15.57 17.42
N VAL A 119 5.70 -16.36 18.49
CA VAL A 119 6.65 -16.22 19.62
C VAL A 119 8.11 -16.54 19.24
N SER A 120 8.34 -17.27 18.15
CA SER A 120 9.68 -17.56 17.63
C SER A 120 10.23 -16.43 16.74
N GLY A 121 9.40 -15.42 16.43
CA GLY A 121 9.72 -14.35 15.49
C GLY A 121 9.50 -14.71 14.02
N GLN A 122 8.88 -15.85 13.75
CA GLN A 122 8.50 -16.23 12.40
C GLN A 122 7.33 -15.35 11.94
N ARG A 123 7.44 -14.77 10.73
CA ARG A 123 6.36 -14.01 10.13
C ARG A 123 5.22 -14.94 9.71
N ILE A 124 4.03 -14.68 10.24
CA ILE A 124 2.81 -15.45 10.01
C ILE A 124 1.97 -14.81 8.89
N ALA A 125 1.76 -13.51 8.96
CA ALA A 125 0.96 -12.78 7.98
C ALA A 125 1.50 -11.38 7.74
N THR A 126 1.20 -10.84 6.56
CA THR A 126 1.39 -9.42 6.24
C THR A 126 0.01 -8.81 6.03
N LEU A 127 -0.38 -7.88 6.92
CA LEU A 127 -1.67 -7.21 6.87
C LEU A 127 -1.62 -5.95 6.00
N LEU A 128 -0.44 -5.31 5.96
CA LEU A 128 -0.17 -4.13 5.16
C LEU A 128 1.29 -4.12 4.73
N GLU A 129 1.54 -3.81 3.45
CA GLU A 129 2.87 -3.51 2.94
C GLU A 129 2.73 -2.60 1.70
N GLY A 130 3.28 -1.38 1.77
CA GLY A 130 3.20 -0.44 0.66
C GLY A 130 3.27 1.01 1.09
N ALA A 131 3.09 1.92 0.14
CA ALA A 131 3.02 3.36 0.39
C ALA A 131 1.61 3.74 0.87
N VAL A 132 1.54 4.40 2.03
CA VAL A 132 0.29 4.80 2.68
C VAL A 132 0.36 6.29 3.05
N GLY A 133 -0.69 7.02 2.72
CA GLY A 133 -0.85 8.43 3.06
C GLY A 133 -1.15 8.67 4.54
N ALA A 134 -1.30 9.95 4.90
CA ALA A 134 -1.76 10.34 6.22
C ALA A 134 -3.19 9.85 6.48
N GLY A 135 -3.49 9.47 7.71
CA GLY A 135 -4.81 9.01 8.10
C GLY A 135 -4.81 8.09 9.32
N VAL A 136 -6.01 7.67 9.70
CA VAL A 136 -6.24 6.62 10.69
C VAL A 136 -6.75 5.38 9.98
N PHE A 137 -6.19 4.24 10.32
CA PHE A 137 -6.45 2.98 9.64
C PHE A 137 -6.77 1.88 10.63
N GLU A 138 -7.59 0.95 10.21
CA GLU A 138 -7.88 -0.29 10.91
C GLU A 138 -7.51 -1.49 10.05
N ALA A 139 -6.71 -2.38 10.60
CA ALA A 139 -6.32 -3.64 9.99
C ALA A 139 -6.98 -4.79 10.74
N ARG A 140 -7.60 -5.71 10.01
CA ARG A 140 -8.25 -6.90 10.59
C ARG A 140 -7.37 -8.12 10.35
N TRP A 141 -7.22 -8.95 11.38
CA TRP A 141 -6.59 -10.25 11.28
C TRP A 141 -7.54 -11.34 11.76
N ASP A 142 -7.73 -12.34 10.92
CA ASP A 142 -8.68 -13.44 11.12
C ASP A 142 -8.03 -14.74 11.64
N GLY A 143 -6.80 -14.64 12.16
CA GLY A 143 -6.07 -15.79 12.70
C GLY A 143 -5.59 -16.77 11.62
N LYS A 144 -5.31 -16.28 10.39
CA LYS A 144 -4.75 -17.10 9.32
C LYS A 144 -3.32 -16.68 8.96
N ASP A 145 -2.56 -17.63 8.42
CA ASP A 145 -1.25 -17.40 7.85
C ASP A 145 -1.35 -16.86 6.41
N ALA A 146 -0.18 -16.59 5.80
CA ALA A 146 -0.09 -16.09 4.42
C ALA A 146 -0.66 -17.06 3.36
N GLN A 147 -0.88 -18.32 3.71
CA GLN A 147 -1.48 -19.35 2.86
C GLN A 147 -2.98 -19.55 3.14
N GLY A 148 -3.58 -18.70 4.00
CA GLY A 148 -4.99 -18.79 4.36
C GLY A 148 -5.33 -19.89 5.37
N ARG A 149 -4.35 -20.58 5.96
CA ARG A 149 -4.54 -21.64 6.94
C ARG A 149 -4.70 -21.05 8.34
N ARG A 150 -5.61 -21.59 9.14
CA ARG A 150 -5.81 -21.18 10.53
C ARG A 150 -4.59 -21.54 11.39
N VAL A 151 -4.06 -20.54 12.09
CA VAL A 151 -2.94 -20.75 13.02
C VAL A 151 -3.42 -21.30 14.37
N ALA A 152 -2.53 -21.81 15.21
CA ALA A 152 -2.85 -22.34 16.53
C ALA A 152 -3.32 -21.25 17.51
N SER A 153 -4.07 -21.62 18.56
CA SER A 153 -4.27 -20.75 19.71
C SER A 153 -2.92 -20.41 20.33
N GLY A 154 -2.72 -19.17 20.77
CA GLY A 154 -1.44 -18.76 21.34
C GLY A 154 -1.23 -17.25 21.31
N VAL A 155 -0.02 -16.87 21.68
CA VAL A 155 0.43 -15.47 21.68
C VAL A 155 1.07 -15.15 20.34
N TYR A 156 0.69 -14.02 19.78
CA TYR A 156 1.22 -13.44 18.56
C TYR A 156 1.64 -12.01 18.81
N PHE A 157 2.57 -11.53 17.99
CA PHE A 157 3.00 -10.14 17.99
C PHE A 157 2.68 -9.51 16.65
N PHE A 158 2.26 -8.27 16.67
CA PHE A 158 2.19 -7.48 15.45
C PHE A 158 3.15 -6.31 15.52
N ARG A 159 3.80 -6.04 14.39
CA ARG A 159 4.75 -4.95 14.24
C ARG A 159 4.27 -4.01 13.15
N PHE A 160 4.12 -2.76 13.53
CA PHE A 160 3.87 -1.65 12.62
C PHE A 160 5.16 -0.87 12.42
N ALA A 161 5.54 -0.63 11.18
CA ALA A 161 6.74 0.14 10.84
C ALA A 161 6.46 1.07 9.66
N VAL A 162 7.01 2.27 9.73
CA VAL A 162 6.89 3.31 8.71
C VAL A 162 8.30 3.79 8.36
N GLY A 163 8.86 3.26 7.28
CA GLY A 163 10.26 3.50 6.90
C GLY A 163 11.19 3.37 8.09
N ASP A 164 12.10 4.35 8.23
CA ASP A 164 13.03 4.46 9.36
C ASP A 164 12.54 5.42 10.45
N VAL A 165 11.31 5.95 10.33
CA VAL A 165 10.80 7.04 11.21
C VAL A 165 9.96 6.54 12.36
N PHE A 166 9.34 5.39 12.25
CA PHE A 166 8.52 4.82 13.31
C PHE A 166 8.52 3.29 13.28
N ALA A 167 8.63 2.68 14.44
CA ALA A 167 8.35 1.25 14.61
C ALA A 167 7.74 1.01 15.99
N GLY A 168 6.65 0.21 16.02
CA GLY A 168 5.98 -0.21 17.23
C GLY A 168 5.59 -1.68 17.13
N SER A 169 5.63 -2.39 18.25
CA SER A 169 5.18 -3.79 18.34
C SER A 169 4.30 -3.98 19.56
N LYS A 170 3.28 -4.80 19.42
CA LYS A 170 2.35 -5.15 20.49
C LYS A 170 1.97 -6.61 20.43
N ARG A 171 1.42 -7.12 21.53
CA ARG A 171 1.03 -8.50 21.73
C ARG A 171 -0.46 -8.68 21.58
N MET A 172 -0.89 -9.84 21.06
CA MET A 172 -2.28 -10.28 21.01
C MET A 172 -2.37 -11.77 21.28
N THR A 173 -3.53 -12.24 21.75
CA THR A 173 -3.77 -13.64 22.13
C THR A 173 -4.96 -14.18 21.36
N LEU A 174 -4.73 -15.23 20.57
CA LEU A 174 -5.76 -15.97 19.84
C LEU A 174 -6.25 -17.13 20.70
N LEU A 175 -7.55 -17.20 20.90
CA LEU A 175 -8.26 -18.33 21.50
C LEU A 175 -9.11 -19.02 20.44
N LYS A 176 -9.19 -20.33 20.49
CA LYS A 176 -10.12 -21.14 19.70
C LYS A 176 -11.25 -21.63 20.55
#